data_1e87ab91e7256e875269dd3fc3756070
#
_entry.id   1e87ab91e7256e875269dd3fc3756070
#
_cell.length_a   1.000
_cell.length_b   1.000
_cell.length_c   1.000
_cell.angle_alpha   90.00
_cell.angle_beta   90.00
_cell.angle_gamma   90.00
#
_symmetry.space_group_name_H-M   'P 1'
#
loop_
_entity.id
_entity.type
_entity.pdbx_description
1 polymer ?
#
loop_
_entity_poly.entity_id
_entity_poly.type
_entity_poly.pdbx_seq_one_letter_code
_entity_poly.pdbx_strand_id
1 'polypeptide(L)'
;MRFRWWWLPGMLWTLPNSALGLMAGVVALPFGARARWRATDLALVFHRYPWGPGGALALGNVILHTGASLDEVARTYACRLHGGNDCVRIGDHERAHVYQYLALGPLFLPLYFGCGGVSARNRFEQAADRYAMTGRGWWPWPRP
;
A
#
# COMPACT_ATOMS: atom_id res chain seq x y z
N MET A 1 -0.70 -0.80 19.04
CA MET A 1 0.55 -1.34 18.47
C MET A 1 1.70 -0.44 18.93
N ARG A 2 2.70 -0.99 19.60
CA ARG A 2 3.86 -0.20 20.06
C ARG A 2 4.75 0.10 18.85
N PHE A 3 5.06 1.35 18.63
CA PHE A 3 6.08 1.77 17.67
C PHE A 3 7.38 1.03 18.00
N ARG A 4 7.95 0.34 17.03
CA ARG A 4 9.18 -0.44 17.22
C ARG A 4 10.33 0.30 16.52
N TRP A 5 11.34 0.67 17.26
CA TRP A 5 12.48 1.48 16.80
C TRP A 5 13.16 0.97 15.52
N TRP A 6 13.09 -0.32 15.26
CA TRP A 6 13.67 -0.89 14.02
C TRP A 6 12.90 -0.54 12.73
N TRP A 7 11.72 0.09 12.82
CA TRP A 7 11.06 0.63 11.63
C TRP A 7 11.73 1.91 11.12
N LEU A 8 12.46 2.63 11.95
CA LEU A 8 13.12 3.90 11.58
C LEU A 8 14.09 3.76 10.40
N PRO A 9 15.02 2.78 10.37
CA PRO A 9 15.90 2.60 9.21
C PRO A 9 15.11 2.36 7.92
N GLY A 10 14.04 1.56 7.97
CA GLY A 10 13.16 1.33 6.82
C GLY A 10 12.44 2.58 6.36
N MET A 11 11.94 3.40 7.29
CA MET A 11 11.29 4.67 6.98
C MET A 11 12.26 5.66 6.32
N LEU A 12 13.50 5.74 6.79
CA LEU A 12 14.56 6.54 6.15
C LEU A 12 14.91 5.99 4.77
N TRP A 13 15.02 4.68 4.64
CA TRP A 13 15.33 4.00 3.39
C TRP A 13 14.26 4.24 2.31
N THR A 14 13.00 4.34 2.69
CA THR A 14 11.88 4.57 1.76
C THR A 14 11.53 6.07 1.56
N LEU A 15 12.28 6.99 2.17
CA LEU A 15 12.01 8.44 2.08
C LEU A 15 11.79 8.97 0.65
N PRO A 16 12.56 8.57 -0.39
CA PRO A 16 12.32 9.06 -1.74
C PRO A 16 10.90 8.76 -2.23
N ASN A 17 10.41 7.55 -1.98
CA ASN A 17 9.05 7.16 -2.35
C ASN A 17 7.99 7.87 -1.49
N SER A 18 8.25 8.00 -0.18
CA SER A 18 7.37 8.74 0.73
C SER A 18 7.26 10.22 0.37
N ALA A 19 8.36 10.83 -0.09
CA ALA A 19 8.35 12.22 -0.57
C ALA A 19 7.48 12.40 -1.80
N LEU A 20 7.53 11.47 -2.76
CA LEU A 20 6.65 11.47 -3.94
C LEU A 20 5.17 11.36 -3.52
N GLY A 21 4.85 10.43 -2.65
CA GLY A 21 3.50 10.27 -2.11
C GLY A 21 3.01 11.50 -1.35
N LEU A 22 3.89 12.10 -0.54
CA LEU A 22 3.58 13.31 0.22
C LEU A 22 3.31 14.50 -0.71
N MET A 23 4.14 14.72 -1.73
CA MET A 23 3.92 15.79 -2.71
C MET A 23 2.57 15.61 -3.41
N ALA A 24 2.27 14.41 -3.89
CA ALA A 24 0.99 14.13 -4.54
C ALA A 24 -0.20 14.36 -3.58
N GLY A 25 -0.08 13.92 -2.34
CA GLY A 25 -1.11 14.10 -1.32
C GLY A 25 -1.34 15.56 -0.96
N VAL A 26 -0.28 16.35 -0.78
CA VAL A 26 -0.36 17.79 -0.45
C VAL A 26 -1.01 18.57 -1.60
N VAL A 27 -0.65 18.28 -2.84
CA VAL A 27 -1.30 18.89 -4.03
C VAL A 27 -2.80 18.59 -4.07
N ALA A 28 -3.24 17.45 -3.54
CA ALA A 28 -4.65 17.05 -3.52
C ALA A 28 -5.48 17.75 -2.42
N LEU A 29 -4.86 18.34 -1.40
CA LEU A 29 -5.59 18.97 -0.27
C LEU A 29 -6.56 20.07 -0.70
N PRO A 30 -6.19 21.04 -1.59
CA PRO A 30 -7.13 22.05 -2.08
C PRO A 30 -8.32 21.47 -2.85
N PHE A 31 -8.20 20.24 -3.35
CA PHE A 31 -9.23 19.55 -4.12
C PHE A 31 -10.09 18.60 -3.28
N GLY A 32 -10.01 18.71 -1.94
CA GLY A 32 -10.87 18.00 -1.01
C GLY A 32 -10.28 16.74 -0.38
N ALA A 33 -9.03 16.40 -0.68
CA ALA A 33 -8.34 15.31 0.02
C ALA A 33 -8.15 15.65 1.50
N ARG A 34 -8.08 14.61 2.34
CA ARG A 34 -7.92 14.75 3.80
C ARG A 34 -6.78 13.89 4.29
N ALA A 35 -5.78 14.50 4.90
CA ALA A 35 -4.63 13.81 5.46
C ALA A 35 -4.95 13.27 6.87
N ARG A 36 -4.61 12.00 7.13
CA ARG A 36 -4.71 11.36 8.44
C ARG A 36 -3.56 10.39 8.66
N TRP A 37 -2.86 10.52 9.78
CA TRP A 37 -1.88 9.53 10.19
C TRP A 37 -2.54 8.26 10.72
N ARG A 38 -2.12 7.10 10.24
CA ARG A 38 -2.56 5.80 10.74
C ARG A 38 -1.35 5.03 11.28
N ALA A 39 -1.22 5.01 12.60
CA ALA A 39 -0.11 4.35 13.28
C ALA A 39 -0.07 2.83 13.04
N THR A 40 -1.25 2.20 12.89
CA THR A 40 -1.37 0.77 12.58
C THR A 40 -0.77 0.41 11.22
N ASP A 41 -0.79 1.33 10.27
CA ASP A 41 -0.31 1.13 8.90
C ASP A 41 1.07 1.75 8.68
N LEU A 42 1.60 2.46 9.70
CA LEU A 42 2.84 3.23 9.62
C LEU A 42 2.84 4.22 8.44
N ALA A 43 1.69 4.80 8.14
CA ALA A 43 1.49 5.63 6.95
C ALA A 43 0.66 6.87 7.21
N LEU A 44 0.99 7.93 6.46
CA LEU A 44 0.14 9.09 6.27
C LEU A 44 -0.82 8.81 5.11
N VAL A 45 -2.12 8.84 5.39
CA VAL A 45 -3.16 8.53 4.41
C VAL A 45 -3.84 9.80 3.94
N PHE A 46 -3.91 10.00 2.64
CA PHE A 46 -4.72 11.03 2.00
C PHE A 46 -6.01 10.40 1.48
N HIS A 47 -7.10 10.53 2.24
CA HIS A 47 -8.43 10.09 1.84
C HIS A 47 -9.08 11.05 0.86
N ARG A 48 -10.04 10.57 0.08
CA ARG A 48 -10.74 11.34 -0.95
C ARG A 48 -9.78 11.96 -1.96
N TYR A 49 -8.75 11.21 -2.31
CA TYR A 49 -7.81 11.62 -3.34
C TYR A 49 -8.55 11.77 -4.67
N PRO A 50 -8.51 12.94 -5.33
CA PRO A 50 -9.45 13.25 -6.42
C PRO A 50 -9.10 12.60 -7.76
N TRP A 51 -7.91 12.00 -7.87
CA TRP A 51 -7.43 11.43 -9.13
C TRP A 51 -7.19 9.93 -9.02
N GLY A 52 -7.24 9.28 -10.19
CA GLY A 52 -6.95 7.84 -10.31
C GLY A 52 -8.19 7.00 -10.57
N PRO A 53 -8.00 5.69 -10.85
CA PRO A 53 -9.07 4.78 -11.26
C PRO A 53 -9.93 4.24 -10.10
N GLY A 54 -9.72 4.74 -8.90
CA GLY A 54 -10.32 4.22 -7.67
C GLY A 54 -9.41 3.26 -6.91
N GLY A 55 -9.64 3.12 -5.60
CA GLY A 55 -8.84 2.30 -4.70
C GLY A 55 -7.76 3.08 -3.97
N ALA A 56 -6.67 2.41 -3.63
CA ALA A 56 -5.56 3.01 -2.91
C ALA A 56 -4.21 2.70 -3.58
N LEU A 57 -3.22 3.52 -3.26
CA LEU A 57 -1.85 3.41 -3.76
C LEU A 57 -0.88 3.75 -2.64
N ALA A 58 -0.04 2.81 -2.24
CA ALA A 58 1.06 3.07 -1.32
C ALA A 58 2.29 3.60 -2.06
N LEU A 59 2.90 4.66 -1.52
CA LEU A 59 4.19 5.21 -1.93
C LEU A 59 5.04 5.43 -0.68
N GLY A 60 5.88 4.47 -0.35
CA GLY A 60 6.61 4.46 0.90
C GLY A 60 5.68 4.40 2.11
N ASN A 61 5.78 5.41 2.99
CA ASN A 61 4.91 5.58 4.15
C ASN A 61 3.73 6.54 3.90
N VAL A 62 3.34 6.72 2.64
CA VAL A 62 2.17 7.51 2.25
C VAL A 62 1.21 6.65 1.46
N ILE A 63 -0.08 6.74 1.75
CA ILE A 63 -1.15 6.06 1.01
C ILE A 63 -2.09 7.12 0.44
N LEU A 64 -2.28 7.09 -0.88
CA LEU A 64 -3.27 7.89 -1.59
C LEU A 64 -4.52 7.02 -1.79
N HIS A 65 -5.66 7.44 -1.25
CA HIS A 65 -6.89 6.67 -1.27
C HIS A 65 -8.07 7.51 -1.79
N THR A 66 -8.72 7.02 -2.83
CA THR A 66 -9.86 7.73 -3.46
C THR A 66 -11.14 7.68 -2.63
N GLY A 67 -11.30 6.67 -1.77
CA GLY A 67 -12.44 6.50 -0.89
C GLY A 67 -12.34 7.28 0.42
N ALA A 68 -13.33 7.10 1.28
CA ALA A 68 -13.44 7.79 2.56
C ALA A 68 -12.73 7.07 3.71
N SER A 69 -12.58 5.74 3.63
CA SER A 69 -11.98 4.92 4.69
C SER A 69 -11.22 3.73 4.12
N LEU A 70 -10.02 3.48 4.62
CA LEU A 70 -9.25 2.26 4.33
C LEU A 70 -9.88 0.99 4.95
N ASP A 71 -10.91 1.13 5.77
CA ASP A 71 -11.67 0.00 6.31
C ASP A 71 -12.68 -0.57 5.29
N GLU A 72 -12.82 0.10 4.14
CA GLU A 72 -13.59 -0.40 3.00
C GLU A 72 -13.02 -1.74 2.50
N VAL A 73 -13.93 -2.58 2.00
CA VAL A 73 -13.61 -3.92 1.50
C VAL A 73 -13.57 -3.89 -0.02
N ALA A 74 -12.55 -4.49 -0.61
CA ALA A 74 -12.41 -4.63 -2.04
C ALA A 74 -12.13 -6.08 -2.43
N ARG A 75 -12.49 -6.44 -3.67
CA ARG A 75 -12.11 -7.75 -4.23
C ARG A 75 -10.61 -7.80 -4.46
N THR A 76 -10.00 -8.95 -4.18
CA THR A 76 -8.61 -9.23 -4.54
C THR A 76 -8.40 -9.15 -6.05
N TYR A 77 -7.17 -8.91 -6.49
CA TYR A 77 -6.84 -8.95 -7.91
C TYR A 77 -7.12 -10.32 -8.53
N ALA A 78 -6.86 -11.39 -7.80
CA ALA A 78 -7.16 -12.75 -8.24
C ALA A 78 -8.67 -12.95 -8.48
N CYS A 79 -9.53 -12.46 -7.58
CA CYS A 79 -10.97 -12.52 -7.74
C CYS A 79 -11.49 -11.69 -8.91
N ARG A 80 -10.87 -10.55 -9.18
CA ARG A 80 -11.24 -9.74 -10.35
C ARG A 80 -10.93 -10.44 -11.67
N LEU A 81 -9.86 -11.23 -11.70
CA LEU A 81 -9.39 -11.91 -12.91
C LEU A 81 -10.07 -13.27 -13.13
N HIS A 82 -10.24 -14.06 -12.07
CA HIS A 82 -10.67 -15.46 -12.17
C HIS A 82 -12.09 -15.71 -11.65
N GLY A 83 -12.75 -14.67 -11.17
CA GLY A 83 -14.00 -14.81 -10.43
C GLY A 83 -13.76 -15.27 -8.99
N GLY A 84 -14.78 -15.18 -8.16
CA GLY A 84 -14.72 -15.52 -6.74
C GLY A 84 -15.24 -14.39 -5.86
N ASN A 85 -15.29 -14.66 -4.56
CA ASN A 85 -15.84 -13.73 -3.55
C ASN A 85 -14.82 -13.29 -2.51
N ASP A 86 -13.54 -13.59 -2.70
CA ASP A 86 -12.51 -13.20 -1.76
C ASP A 86 -12.37 -11.68 -1.74
N CYS A 87 -12.73 -11.10 -0.61
CA CYS A 87 -12.65 -9.69 -0.36
C CYS A 87 -11.64 -9.43 0.77
N VAL A 88 -10.91 -8.34 0.66
CA VAL A 88 -9.93 -7.89 1.65
C VAL A 88 -10.17 -6.44 2.01
N ARG A 89 -9.79 -6.06 3.23
CA ARG A 89 -9.78 -4.65 3.63
C ARG A 89 -8.64 -3.94 2.89
N ILE A 90 -8.96 -2.82 2.29
CA ILE A 90 -7.98 -2.01 1.55
C ILE A 90 -6.79 -1.64 2.44
N GLY A 91 -7.03 -1.24 3.68
CA GLY A 91 -5.97 -0.88 4.62
C GLY A 91 -5.00 -2.02 4.94
N ASP A 92 -5.47 -3.26 5.02
CA ASP A 92 -4.61 -4.40 5.28
C ASP A 92 -3.75 -4.74 4.05
N HIS A 93 -4.31 -4.61 2.85
CA HIS A 93 -3.58 -4.76 1.59
C HIS A 93 -2.49 -3.68 1.44
N GLU A 94 -2.83 -2.42 1.63
CA GLU A 94 -1.87 -1.31 1.53
C GLU A 94 -0.78 -1.36 2.61
N ARG A 95 -1.10 -1.86 3.81
CA ARG A 95 -0.10 -2.10 4.86
C ARG A 95 0.96 -3.08 4.42
N ALA A 96 0.59 -4.12 3.68
CA ALA A 96 1.58 -5.05 3.14
C ALA A 96 2.55 -4.34 2.19
N HIS A 97 2.06 -3.45 1.32
CA HIS A 97 2.91 -2.62 0.47
C HIS A 97 3.81 -1.69 1.28
N VAL A 98 3.32 -1.07 2.34
CA VAL A 98 4.18 -0.28 3.26
C VAL A 98 5.32 -1.14 3.81
N TYR A 99 5.06 -2.37 4.25
CA TYR A 99 6.12 -3.28 4.72
C TYR A 99 7.12 -3.65 3.63
N GLN A 100 6.65 -3.88 2.41
CA GLN A 100 7.49 -4.12 1.25
C GLN A 100 8.40 -2.91 0.93
N TYR A 101 7.85 -1.70 1.02
CA TYR A 101 8.63 -0.46 0.88
C TYR A 101 9.66 -0.30 1.99
N LEU A 102 9.31 -0.57 3.25
CA LEU A 102 10.25 -0.51 4.37
C LEU A 102 11.44 -1.46 4.20
N ALA A 103 11.20 -2.60 3.56
CA ALA A 103 12.26 -3.57 3.28
C ALA A 103 13.09 -3.24 2.03
N LEU A 104 12.46 -2.76 0.96
CA LEU A 104 13.09 -2.57 -0.36
C LEU A 104 13.45 -1.10 -0.66
N GLY A 105 12.84 -0.14 0.02
CA GLY A 105 13.08 1.28 -0.19
C GLY A 105 12.90 1.71 -1.65
N PRO A 106 13.87 2.44 -2.23
CA PRO A 106 13.81 2.90 -3.62
C PRO A 106 13.75 1.76 -4.65
N LEU A 107 14.18 0.55 -4.27
CA LEU A 107 14.15 -0.62 -5.16
C LEU A 107 12.74 -1.19 -5.33
N PHE A 108 11.78 -0.82 -4.48
CA PHE A 108 10.43 -1.35 -4.57
C PHE A 108 9.81 -1.12 -5.96
N LEU A 109 9.77 0.12 -6.43
CA LEU A 109 9.10 0.46 -7.71
C LEU A 109 9.74 -0.26 -8.91
N PRO A 110 11.07 -0.25 -9.11
CA PRO A 110 11.69 -1.02 -10.18
C PRO A 110 11.34 -2.51 -10.14
N LEU A 111 11.39 -3.12 -8.96
CA LEU A 111 11.06 -4.54 -8.80
C LEU A 111 9.57 -4.81 -9.00
N TYR A 112 8.70 -3.95 -8.49
CA TYR A 112 7.26 -4.05 -8.64
C TYR A 112 6.84 -4.02 -10.12
N PHE A 113 7.36 -3.06 -10.88
CA PHE A 113 7.10 -2.97 -12.32
C PHE A 113 7.74 -4.12 -13.09
N GLY A 114 8.94 -4.55 -12.71
CA GLY A 114 9.59 -5.73 -13.29
C GLY A 114 8.82 -7.03 -13.04
N CYS A 115 8.01 -7.11 -11.99
CA CYS A 115 7.14 -8.23 -11.67
C CYS A 115 5.74 -8.13 -12.28
N GLY A 116 5.46 -7.13 -13.13
CA GLY A 116 4.21 -7.01 -13.87
C GLY A 116 3.30 -5.84 -13.47
N GLY A 117 3.76 -4.93 -12.62
CA GLY A 117 3.01 -3.73 -12.20
C GLY A 117 1.68 -4.07 -11.54
N VAL A 118 0.65 -3.24 -11.78
CA VAL A 118 -0.68 -3.42 -11.19
C VAL A 118 -1.41 -4.56 -11.90
N SER A 119 -1.20 -5.80 -11.43
CA SER A 119 -1.83 -6.98 -12.01
C SER A 119 -1.95 -8.13 -11.01
N ALA A 120 -2.93 -9.02 -11.22
CA ALA A 120 -3.11 -10.24 -10.43
C ALA A 120 -1.92 -11.21 -10.52
N ARG A 121 -1.07 -11.09 -11.54
CA ARG A 121 0.14 -11.92 -11.71
C ARG A 121 1.34 -11.37 -10.96
N ASN A 122 1.29 -10.11 -10.50
CA ASN A 122 2.39 -9.53 -9.75
C ASN A 122 2.49 -10.18 -8.37
N ARG A 123 3.65 -10.72 -8.05
CA ARG A 123 3.93 -11.36 -6.76
C ARG A 123 3.82 -10.41 -5.56
N PHE A 124 4.02 -9.12 -5.76
CA PHE A 124 3.83 -8.10 -4.72
C PHE A 124 2.35 -7.96 -4.36
N GLU A 125 1.46 -7.94 -5.37
CA GLU A 125 0.02 -7.90 -5.18
C GLU A 125 -0.49 -9.20 -4.54
N GLN A 126 -0.01 -10.35 -5.01
CA GLN A 126 -0.36 -11.65 -4.42
C GLN A 126 0.07 -11.74 -2.95
N ALA A 127 1.22 -11.19 -2.59
CA ALA A 127 1.68 -11.15 -1.20
C ALA A 127 0.84 -10.17 -0.37
N ALA A 128 0.43 -9.04 -0.93
CA ALA A 128 -0.43 -8.08 -0.26
C ALA A 128 -1.84 -8.65 -0.02
N ASP A 129 -2.44 -9.30 -1.01
CA ASP A 129 -3.72 -10.01 -0.86
C ASP A 129 -3.62 -11.12 0.21
N ARG A 130 -2.57 -11.95 0.16
CA ARG A 130 -2.32 -12.99 1.16
C ARG A 130 -2.19 -12.42 2.57
N TYR A 131 -1.45 -11.31 2.72
CA TYR A 131 -1.33 -10.64 4.01
C TYR A 131 -2.67 -10.08 4.49
N ALA A 132 -3.45 -9.46 3.62
CA ALA A 132 -4.76 -8.92 3.95
C ALA A 132 -5.74 -10.01 4.40
N MET A 133 -5.65 -11.22 3.82
CA MET A 133 -6.48 -12.37 4.19
C MET A 133 -6.04 -13.07 5.48
N THR A 134 -4.73 -13.14 5.75
CA THR A 134 -4.18 -14.04 6.79
C THR A 134 -3.40 -13.32 7.89
N GLY A 135 -3.08 -12.04 7.72
CA GLY A 135 -2.19 -11.29 8.61
C GLY A 135 -0.71 -11.66 8.49
N ARG A 136 -0.34 -12.49 7.50
CA ARG A 136 1.03 -13.00 7.31
C ARG A 136 1.40 -13.05 5.83
N GLY A 137 2.71 -13.20 5.53
CA GLY A 137 3.18 -13.47 4.18
C GLY A 137 3.19 -12.26 3.25
N TRP A 138 3.43 -11.06 3.78
CA TRP A 138 3.57 -9.81 3.01
C TRP A 138 4.79 -9.78 2.08
N TRP A 139 5.78 -10.69 2.28
CA TRP A 139 6.98 -10.76 1.46
C TRP A 139 6.68 -11.44 0.12
N PRO A 140 7.10 -10.84 -1.03
CA PRO A 140 6.72 -11.34 -2.36
C PRO A 140 7.45 -12.61 -2.80
N TRP A 141 8.58 -12.95 -2.17
CA TRP A 141 9.29 -14.20 -2.46
C TRP A 141 9.11 -15.20 -1.33
N PRO A 142 8.98 -16.50 -1.63
CA PRO A 142 8.95 -17.53 -0.60
C PRO A 142 10.25 -17.47 0.21
N ARG A 143 10.14 -17.64 1.51
CA ARG A 143 11.31 -17.90 2.34
C ARG A 143 11.71 -19.35 2.16
N PRO A 144 13.01 -19.65 2.05
CA PRO A 144 13.48 -21.03 2.03
C PRO A 144 13.09 -21.77 3.31
#